data_f24d9b3aa08ad030d5f03318028b3cdd
#
_entry.id   f24d9b3aa08ad030d5f03318028b3cdd
#
_cell.length_a   1.000
_cell.length_b   1.000
_cell.length_c   1.000
_cell.angle_alpha   90.00
_cell.angle_beta   90.00
_cell.angle_gamma   90.00
#
_symmetry.space_group_name_H-M   'P 1'
#
loop_
_entity.id
_entity.type
_entity.pdbx_description
1 polymer ?
#
loop_
_entity_poly.entity_id
_entity_poly.type
_entity_poly.pdbx_seq_one_letter_code
_entity_poly.pdbx_strand_id
1 'polypeptide(L)'
;MTKKDVFHIRLKNIELQTECMMDPGLKMRPVAIISSPHPNGSIISLSPEAEEEGLSRGMKVSVIRKMSNRTRLLPYNRSLYDRIHGYIYRVLSSFTPIVEPQDVGEFFLDMHGMHTLRGNIHNTGLSVIKHIRSQTSLSSIVGISINKLVSRIVTAIIPERIHQVESGKEAQFLSPLRSLVLPTAKQDPVHRLLKFLLVKQVGQIQSMTKASDDFQTLFGVHAPALYKESQGYDTSLVRPFQLKDHILEQTILPEDTNDERILYAVVKDLSEQVAFKLRQRKQIADKVRLEIHYTDGYKRQGTGVITRIDDLSVFTECKRLFERANDRRNRIRTILLDVWGFQPYITQGDLFSTIEERNVSLSMAIDKIRSKYGVQSLQTANVYQALMRT
;
A
#
# COMPACT_ATOMS: atom_id res chain seq x y z
N MET A 1 18.22 -31.89 -2.18
CA MET A 1 17.55 -30.63 -2.59
C MET A 1 17.27 -29.83 -1.36
N THR A 2 17.86 -28.66 -1.23
CA THR A 2 17.63 -27.74 -0.11
C THR A 2 16.19 -27.25 -0.15
N LYS A 3 15.49 -27.47 0.96
CA LYS A 3 14.06 -27.14 1.12
C LYS A 3 13.88 -25.63 1.02
N LYS A 4 13.14 -25.14 0.03
CA LYS A 4 12.77 -23.72 -0.04
C LYS A 4 11.65 -23.48 0.96
N ASP A 5 11.85 -22.55 1.87
CA ASP A 5 10.82 -22.13 2.81
C ASP A 5 10.61 -20.61 2.65
N VAL A 6 9.40 -20.22 2.31
CA VAL A 6 8.97 -18.84 2.18
C VAL A 6 7.94 -18.54 3.24
N PHE A 7 8.19 -17.52 4.04
CA PHE A 7 7.19 -17.00 4.98
C PHE A 7 6.44 -15.85 4.34
N HIS A 8 5.13 -15.87 4.45
CA HIS A 8 4.30 -14.68 4.27
C HIS A 8 3.81 -14.20 5.63
N ILE A 9 4.08 -12.95 5.95
CA ILE A 9 3.68 -12.32 7.21
C ILE A 9 2.62 -11.29 6.90
N ARG A 10 1.50 -11.37 7.61
CA ARG A 10 0.39 -10.43 7.44
C ARG A 10 -0.10 -9.91 8.78
N LEU A 11 -0.18 -8.60 8.90
CA LEU A 11 -0.83 -7.92 10.02
C LEU A 11 -2.25 -7.55 9.57
N LYS A 12 -3.24 -8.32 10.02
CA LYS A 12 -4.65 -8.04 9.68
C LYS A 12 -5.08 -6.69 10.25
N ASN A 13 -5.74 -5.88 9.44
CA ASN A 13 -6.25 -4.57 9.85
C ASN A 13 -5.16 -3.72 10.54
N ILE A 14 -3.97 -3.68 9.94
CA ILE A 14 -2.81 -2.98 10.52
C ILE A 14 -3.15 -1.51 10.82
N GLU A 15 -3.95 -0.88 9.98
CA GLU A 15 -4.39 0.49 10.13
C GLU A 15 -5.15 0.64 11.45
N LEU A 16 -6.16 -0.19 11.66
CA LEU A 16 -6.96 -0.17 12.89
C LEU A 16 -6.11 -0.53 14.12
N GLN A 17 -5.28 -1.57 14.03
CA GLN A 17 -4.40 -1.95 15.13
C GLN A 17 -3.46 -0.79 15.52
N THR A 18 -2.96 -0.05 14.53
CA THR A 18 -2.06 1.10 14.75
C THR A 18 -2.80 2.26 15.42
N GLU A 19 -4.00 2.59 14.94
CA GLU A 19 -4.82 3.63 15.57
C GLU A 19 -5.20 3.26 17.02
N CYS A 20 -5.57 2.00 17.26
CA CYS A 20 -5.85 1.50 18.63
C CYS A 20 -4.61 1.45 19.53
N MET A 21 -3.41 1.37 18.96
CA MET A 21 -2.16 1.48 19.72
C MET A 21 -1.90 2.93 20.14
N MET A 22 -2.22 3.89 19.27
CA MET A 22 -2.07 5.33 19.55
C MET A 22 -3.17 5.86 20.48
N ASP A 23 -4.41 5.40 20.29
CA ASP A 23 -5.57 5.73 21.12
C ASP A 23 -6.26 4.45 21.61
N PRO A 24 -5.92 3.96 22.81
CA PRO A 24 -6.53 2.76 23.38
C PRO A 24 -8.05 2.83 23.55
N GLY A 25 -8.63 4.04 23.63
CA GLY A 25 -10.08 4.25 23.74
C GLY A 25 -10.86 3.81 22.50
N LEU A 26 -10.17 3.56 21.38
CA LEU A 26 -10.77 3.05 20.15
C LEU A 26 -11.08 1.54 20.19
N LYS A 27 -10.46 0.77 21.09
CA LYS A 27 -10.60 -0.70 21.15
C LYS A 27 -12.01 -1.20 21.45
N MET A 28 -12.82 -0.37 22.12
CA MET A 28 -14.17 -0.73 22.59
C MET A 28 -15.25 0.03 21.83
N ARG A 29 -14.92 0.62 20.71
CA ARG A 29 -15.85 1.43 19.92
C ARG A 29 -15.88 0.96 18.47
N PRO A 30 -17.04 1.10 17.80
CA PRO A 30 -17.09 0.89 16.37
C PRO A 30 -16.25 1.95 15.65
N VAL A 31 -15.21 1.50 14.93
CA VAL A 31 -14.25 2.35 14.20
C VAL A 31 -14.11 1.85 12.77
N ALA A 32 -14.09 2.76 11.84
CA ALA A 32 -13.77 2.47 10.44
C ALA A 32 -12.72 3.44 9.91
N ILE A 33 -11.70 2.88 9.27
CA ILE A 33 -10.69 3.65 8.55
C ILE A 33 -11.19 3.86 7.11
N ILE A 34 -11.27 5.10 6.69
CA ILE A 34 -11.81 5.49 5.38
C ILE A 34 -10.73 6.03 4.47
N SER A 35 -10.85 5.76 3.17
CA SER A 35 -9.87 6.21 2.16
C SER A 35 -9.80 7.74 2.06
N SER A 36 -10.92 8.41 2.29
CA SER A 36 -11.06 9.87 2.27
C SER A 36 -12.33 10.26 3.03
N PRO A 37 -12.39 11.44 3.66
CA PRO A 37 -13.61 12.01 4.22
C PRO A 37 -14.71 12.32 3.18
N HIS A 38 -14.36 12.33 1.89
CA HIS A 38 -15.27 12.56 0.79
C HIS A 38 -16.46 11.57 0.82
N PRO A 39 -17.70 11.98 0.47
CA PRO A 39 -18.88 11.10 0.44
C PRO A 39 -18.69 9.81 -0.39
N ASN A 40 -17.86 9.88 -1.44
CA ASN A 40 -17.47 8.72 -2.27
C ASN A 40 -16.27 7.93 -1.73
N GLY A 41 -15.64 8.39 -0.65
CA GLY A 41 -14.63 7.61 0.07
C GLY A 41 -15.21 6.27 0.52
N SER A 42 -14.36 5.29 0.72
CA SER A 42 -14.77 3.91 1.09
C SER A 42 -14.05 3.41 2.33
N ILE A 43 -14.66 2.46 3.02
CA ILE A 43 -14.01 1.76 4.15
C ILE A 43 -12.83 0.94 3.63
N ILE A 44 -11.66 1.15 4.22
CA ILE A 44 -10.45 0.34 4.01
C ILE A 44 -10.36 -0.77 5.06
N SER A 45 -10.57 -0.41 6.32
CA SER A 45 -10.45 -1.31 7.47
C SER A 45 -11.51 -0.93 8.50
N LEU A 46 -12.05 -1.90 9.23
CA LEU A 46 -13.08 -1.66 10.25
C LEU A 46 -12.90 -2.60 11.43
N SER A 47 -13.40 -2.17 12.59
CA SER A 47 -13.41 -2.97 13.81
C SER A 47 -14.53 -4.02 13.79
N PRO A 48 -14.40 -5.11 14.57
CA PRO A 48 -15.48 -6.10 14.69
C PRO A 48 -16.81 -5.47 15.12
N GLU A 49 -16.80 -4.49 16.02
CA GLU A 49 -17.97 -3.78 16.48
C GLU A 49 -18.63 -2.98 15.35
N ALA A 50 -17.84 -2.47 14.40
CA ALA A 50 -18.39 -1.81 13.20
C ALA A 50 -18.96 -2.81 12.20
N GLU A 51 -18.40 -4.03 12.12
CA GLU A 51 -18.96 -5.13 11.33
C GLU A 51 -20.33 -5.57 11.91
N GLU A 52 -20.46 -5.64 13.24
CA GLU A 52 -21.72 -5.95 13.93
C GLU A 52 -22.80 -4.89 13.67
N GLU A 53 -22.43 -3.62 13.45
CA GLU A 53 -23.36 -2.56 12.99
C GLU A 53 -23.75 -2.71 11.50
N GLY A 54 -23.31 -3.77 10.81
CA GLY A 54 -23.64 -4.04 9.42
C GLY A 54 -22.75 -3.31 8.41
N LEU A 55 -21.66 -2.69 8.86
CA LEU A 55 -20.70 -2.05 7.96
C LEU A 55 -19.78 -3.10 7.33
N SER A 56 -19.33 -2.83 6.10
CA SER A 56 -18.40 -3.71 5.38
C SER A 56 -17.37 -2.92 4.60
N ARG A 57 -16.22 -3.55 4.34
CA ARG A 57 -15.16 -2.96 3.52
C ARG A 57 -15.70 -2.58 2.15
N GLY A 58 -15.25 -1.44 1.64
CA GLY A 58 -15.69 -0.89 0.36
C GLY A 58 -16.98 -0.08 0.42
N MET A 59 -17.73 -0.08 1.53
CA MET A 59 -18.90 0.79 1.69
C MET A 59 -18.51 2.27 1.59
N LYS A 60 -19.34 3.06 0.92
CA LYS A 60 -19.11 4.50 0.74
C LYS A 60 -19.43 5.27 2.02
N VAL A 61 -18.65 6.31 2.29
CA VAL A 61 -18.84 7.20 3.45
C VAL A 61 -20.26 7.78 3.50
N SER A 62 -20.83 8.13 2.34
CA SER A 62 -22.21 8.62 2.24
C SER A 62 -23.25 7.62 2.75
N VAL A 63 -23.00 6.31 2.60
CA VAL A 63 -23.88 5.24 3.10
C VAL A 63 -23.67 5.05 4.60
N ILE A 64 -22.42 5.03 5.06
CA ILE A 64 -22.09 4.84 6.48
C ILE A 64 -22.73 5.91 7.35
N ARG A 65 -22.63 7.19 6.93
CA ARG A 65 -23.22 8.33 7.66
C ARG A 65 -24.75 8.23 7.80
N LYS A 66 -25.42 7.45 6.94
CA LYS A 66 -26.87 7.20 7.03
C LYS A 66 -27.19 5.98 7.89
N MET A 67 -26.29 5.00 7.96
CA MET A 67 -26.51 3.73 8.67
C MET A 67 -26.11 3.80 10.14
N SER A 68 -25.00 4.43 10.46
CA SER A 68 -24.47 4.49 11.82
C SER A 68 -23.94 5.88 12.17
N ASN A 69 -24.50 6.41 13.28
CA ASN A 69 -23.99 7.63 13.91
C ASN A 69 -22.99 7.34 15.04
N ARG A 70 -22.78 6.06 15.38
CA ARG A 70 -21.90 5.65 16.48
C ARG A 70 -20.49 5.32 16.01
N THR A 71 -20.36 4.87 14.76
CA THR A 71 -19.08 4.49 14.18
C THR A 71 -18.19 5.72 13.99
N ARG A 72 -17.02 5.70 14.63
CA ARG A 72 -16.00 6.73 14.44
C ARG A 72 -15.27 6.51 13.12
N LEU A 73 -15.35 7.49 12.22
CA LEU A 73 -14.64 7.46 10.93
C LEU A 73 -13.28 8.15 11.07
N LEU A 74 -12.22 7.43 10.79
CA LEU A 74 -10.85 7.95 10.81
C LEU A 74 -10.30 7.97 9.37
N PRO A 75 -9.73 9.08 8.92
CA PRO A 75 -9.10 9.15 7.61
C PRO A 75 -7.83 8.29 7.58
N TYR A 76 -7.50 7.73 6.41
CA TYR A 76 -6.31 6.92 6.20
C TYR A 76 -5.02 7.74 6.45
N ASN A 77 -4.29 7.39 7.49
CA ASN A 77 -3.05 8.06 7.89
C ASN A 77 -1.83 7.36 7.28
N ARG A 78 -1.58 7.64 6.00
CA ARG A 78 -0.50 7.01 5.23
C ARG A 78 0.85 7.14 5.91
N SER A 79 1.21 8.32 6.40
CA SER A 79 2.54 8.55 7.00
C SER A 79 2.78 7.71 8.25
N LEU A 80 1.75 7.52 9.08
CA LEU A 80 1.81 6.67 10.27
C LEU A 80 1.96 5.20 9.87
N TYR A 81 1.15 4.72 8.93
CA TYR A 81 1.17 3.32 8.52
C TYR A 81 2.46 2.95 7.77
N ASP A 82 2.99 3.83 6.92
CA ASP A 82 4.29 3.65 6.26
C ASP A 82 5.43 3.58 7.28
N ARG A 83 5.39 4.38 8.36
CA ARG A 83 6.39 4.33 9.44
C ARG A 83 6.35 3.00 10.20
N ILE A 84 5.16 2.53 10.56
CA ILE A 84 4.99 1.24 11.23
C ILE A 84 5.43 0.11 10.30
N HIS A 85 5.04 0.15 9.02
CA HIS A 85 5.49 -0.81 8.02
C HIS A 85 7.02 -0.86 7.92
N GLY A 86 7.68 0.29 7.81
CA GLY A 86 9.13 0.39 7.79
C GLY A 86 9.81 -0.08 9.10
N TYR A 87 9.17 0.12 10.25
CA TYR A 87 9.66 -0.41 11.51
C TYR A 87 9.59 -1.94 11.54
N ILE A 88 8.45 -2.52 11.14
CA ILE A 88 8.27 -3.98 11.05
C ILE A 88 9.27 -4.59 10.06
N TYR A 89 9.50 -3.95 8.91
CA TYR A 89 10.53 -4.38 7.95
C TYR A 89 11.90 -4.54 8.63
N ARG A 90 12.33 -3.57 9.45
CA ARG A 90 13.61 -3.64 10.20
C ARG A 90 13.61 -4.78 11.22
N VAL A 91 12.50 -5.00 11.91
CA VAL A 91 12.34 -6.14 12.83
C VAL A 91 12.50 -7.46 12.08
N LEU A 92 11.86 -7.59 10.90
CA LEU A 92 11.92 -8.80 10.09
C LEU A 92 13.30 -9.05 9.47
N SER A 93 14.02 -7.98 9.13
CA SER A 93 15.40 -8.06 8.61
C SER A 93 16.40 -8.68 9.59
N SER A 94 16.06 -8.79 10.88
CA SER A 94 16.86 -9.53 11.86
C SER A 94 16.72 -11.06 11.72
N PHE A 95 15.70 -11.55 11.03
CA PHE A 95 15.44 -12.98 10.85
C PHE A 95 16.06 -13.54 9.55
N THR A 96 16.07 -12.75 8.51
CA THR A 96 16.64 -13.12 7.20
C THR A 96 17.13 -11.87 6.47
N PRO A 97 18.18 -11.96 5.63
CA PRO A 97 18.64 -10.82 4.84
C PRO A 97 17.69 -10.48 3.68
N ILE A 98 16.83 -11.41 3.26
CA ILE A 98 15.93 -11.21 2.12
C ILE A 98 14.48 -11.07 2.63
N VAL A 99 14.06 -9.82 2.78
CA VAL A 99 12.70 -9.42 3.15
C VAL A 99 12.12 -8.58 2.01
N GLU A 100 11.00 -9.01 1.46
CA GLU A 100 10.25 -8.28 0.43
C GLU A 100 9.00 -7.65 1.05
N PRO A 101 8.96 -6.32 1.20
CA PRO A 101 7.74 -5.63 1.59
C PRO A 101 6.75 -5.61 0.41
N GLN A 102 5.50 -5.86 0.72
CA GLN A 102 4.37 -5.79 -0.22
C GLN A 102 3.46 -4.61 0.15
N ASP A 103 2.17 -4.88 0.31
CA ASP A 103 1.23 -3.90 0.83
C ASP A 103 1.51 -3.59 2.31
N VAL A 104 0.93 -2.50 2.82
CA VAL A 104 1.10 -2.11 4.22
C VAL A 104 0.74 -3.26 5.17
N GLY A 105 1.71 -3.70 5.95
CA GLY A 105 1.55 -4.84 6.86
C GLY A 105 1.71 -6.22 6.23
N GLU A 106 2.12 -6.32 4.97
CA GLU A 106 2.41 -7.60 4.30
C GLU A 106 3.87 -7.70 3.88
N PHE A 107 4.49 -8.86 4.17
CA PHE A 107 5.92 -9.10 3.89
C PHE A 107 6.13 -10.55 3.46
N PHE A 108 7.05 -10.77 2.53
CA PHE A 108 7.63 -12.09 2.29
C PHE A 108 9.04 -12.16 2.84
N LEU A 109 9.38 -13.31 3.44
CA LEU A 109 10.72 -13.61 3.91
C LEU A 109 11.22 -14.87 3.19
N ASP A 110 12.43 -14.79 2.65
CA ASP A 110 13.15 -15.98 2.19
C ASP A 110 13.86 -16.61 3.40
N MET A 111 13.40 -17.78 3.79
CA MET A 111 13.97 -18.56 4.90
C MET A 111 14.85 -19.72 4.40
N HIS A 112 15.19 -19.71 3.10
CA HIS A 112 16.04 -20.73 2.51
C HIS A 112 17.39 -20.81 3.23
N GLY A 113 17.78 -22.00 3.66
CA GLY A 113 19.03 -22.22 4.39
C GLY A 113 19.04 -21.73 5.84
N MET A 114 18.01 -21.02 6.30
CA MET A 114 17.97 -20.49 7.67
C MET A 114 17.72 -21.55 8.76
N HIS A 115 17.29 -22.77 8.37
CA HIS A 115 17.06 -23.86 9.32
C HIS A 115 18.32 -24.26 10.11
N THR A 116 19.51 -24.11 9.52
CA THR A 116 20.79 -24.39 10.19
C THR A 116 21.10 -23.37 11.31
N LEU A 117 20.65 -22.13 11.13
CA LEU A 117 20.90 -21.04 12.08
C LEU A 117 19.75 -20.89 13.11
N ARG A 118 18.53 -21.18 12.71
CA ARG A 118 17.31 -20.88 13.48
C ARG A 118 16.56 -22.11 13.94
N GLY A 119 16.97 -23.31 13.51
CA GLY A 119 16.33 -24.58 13.88
C GLY A 119 15.01 -24.81 13.14
N ASN A 120 14.00 -25.33 13.83
CA ASN A 120 12.72 -25.70 13.23
C ASN A 120 11.99 -24.47 12.66
N ILE A 121 11.57 -24.57 11.41
CA ILE A 121 10.92 -23.49 10.65
C ILE A 121 9.63 -23.03 11.32
N HIS A 122 8.81 -23.95 11.82
CA HIS A 122 7.58 -23.60 12.53
C HIS A 122 7.87 -22.79 13.81
N ASN A 123 8.86 -23.20 14.59
CA ASN A 123 9.29 -22.47 15.80
C ASN A 123 9.86 -21.09 15.45
N THR A 124 10.56 -20.97 14.34
CA THR A 124 11.02 -19.68 13.82
C THR A 124 9.84 -18.76 13.48
N GLY A 125 8.80 -19.28 12.85
CA GLY A 125 7.57 -18.53 12.58
C GLY A 125 6.89 -18.03 13.86
N LEU A 126 6.79 -18.86 14.89
CA LEU A 126 6.30 -18.45 16.21
C LEU A 126 7.18 -17.38 16.86
N SER A 127 8.50 -17.47 16.69
CA SER A 127 9.44 -16.47 17.21
C SER A 127 9.25 -15.12 16.49
N VAL A 128 9.01 -15.14 15.18
CA VAL A 128 8.67 -13.92 14.41
C VAL A 128 7.42 -13.25 14.97
N ILE A 129 6.33 -14.00 15.17
CA ILE A 129 5.08 -13.49 15.72
C ILE A 129 5.31 -12.88 17.11
N LYS A 130 6.02 -13.60 18.00
CA LYS A 130 6.34 -13.10 19.34
C LYS A 130 7.16 -11.82 19.28
N HIS A 131 8.15 -11.77 18.40
CA HIS A 131 9.04 -10.61 18.28
C HIS A 131 8.31 -9.38 17.74
N ILE A 132 7.48 -9.52 16.70
CA ILE A 132 6.62 -8.42 16.24
C ILE A 132 5.74 -7.92 17.38
N ARG A 133 5.08 -8.83 18.10
CA ARG A 133 4.16 -8.46 19.19
C ARG A 133 4.88 -7.76 20.35
N SER A 134 6.08 -8.23 20.73
CA SER A 134 6.84 -7.60 21.82
C SER A 134 7.35 -6.21 21.47
N GLN A 135 7.72 -5.97 20.20
CA GLN A 135 8.27 -4.70 19.74
C GLN A 135 7.20 -3.66 19.35
N THR A 136 6.01 -4.11 18.93
CA THR A 136 4.99 -3.22 18.35
C THR A 136 3.62 -3.35 19.00
N SER A 137 3.40 -4.34 19.87
CA SER A 137 2.07 -4.73 20.38
C SER A 137 1.06 -5.13 19.29
N LEU A 138 1.47 -5.23 18.02
CA LEU A 138 0.62 -5.61 16.90
C LEU A 138 0.53 -7.14 16.73
N SER A 139 -0.60 -7.60 16.27
CA SER A 139 -0.84 -9.02 15.98
C SER A 139 -0.53 -9.34 14.54
N SER A 140 0.18 -10.43 14.29
CA SER A 140 0.54 -10.91 12.96
C SER A 140 0.19 -12.38 12.78
N ILE A 141 0.08 -12.79 11.53
CA ILE A 141 -0.14 -14.17 11.07
C ILE A 141 1.03 -14.53 10.16
N VAL A 142 1.48 -15.78 10.25
CA VAL A 142 2.56 -16.30 9.40
C VAL A 142 2.06 -17.51 8.62
N GLY A 143 2.16 -17.44 7.30
CA GLY A 143 1.93 -18.56 6.40
C GLY A 143 3.26 -19.08 5.87
N ILE A 144 3.48 -20.38 5.93
CA ILE A 144 4.73 -21.03 5.54
C ILE A 144 4.45 -21.98 4.37
N SER A 145 5.21 -21.85 3.30
CA SER A 145 5.17 -22.78 2.15
C SER A 145 6.47 -22.68 1.36
N ILE A 146 6.60 -23.48 0.30
CA ILE A 146 7.76 -23.46 -0.58
C ILE A 146 7.80 -22.27 -1.55
N ASN A 147 6.72 -21.49 -1.66
CA ASN A 147 6.62 -20.37 -2.59
C ASN A 147 5.71 -19.26 -2.06
N LYS A 148 5.74 -18.11 -2.75
CA LYS A 148 5.01 -16.90 -2.37
C LYS A 148 3.49 -17.05 -2.52
N LEU A 149 3.02 -17.70 -3.57
CA LEU A 149 1.60 -17.88 -3.85
C LEU A 149 0.89 -18.58 -2.69
N VAL A 150 1.37 -19.78 -2.34
CA VAL A 150 0.72 -20.63 -1.33
C VAL A 150 0.87 -20.00 0.06
N SER A 151 2.05 -19.49 0.44
CA SER A 151 2.24 -18.83 1.74
C SER A 151 1.32 -17.62 1.92
N ARG A 152 1.06 -16.83 0.86
CA ARG A 152 0.09 -15.73 0.87
C ARG A 152 -1.34 -16.19 1.01
N ILE A 153 -1.73 -17.25 0.29
CA ILE A 153 -3.08 -17.83 0.39
C ILE A 153 -3.33 -18.36 1.80
N VAL A 154 -2.34 -18.98 2.43
CA VAL A 154 -2.43 -19.44 3.83
C VAL A 154 -2.84 -18.29 4.74
N THR A 155 -2.13 -17.17 4.73
CA THR A 155 -2.44 -16.03 5.61
C THR A 155 -3.74 -15.32 5.26
N ALA A 156 -4.26 -15.50 4.03
CA ALA A 156 -5.51 -14.90 3.62
C ALA A 156 -6.74 -15.68 4.13
N ILE A 157 -6.60 -17.00 4.30
CA ILE A 157 -7.73 -17.91 4.55
C ILE A 157 -7.71 -18.50 5.94
N ILE A 158 -6.51 -18.92 6.39
CA ILE A 158 -6.37 -19.62 7.66
C ILE A 158 -6.43 -18.60 8.82
N PRO A 159 -7.35 -18.76 9.79
CA PRO A 159 -7.50 -17.85 10.92
C PRO A 159 -6.38 -18.01 11.97
N GLU A 160 -5.71 -19.14 11.97
CA GLU A 160 -4.64 -19.47 12.91
C GLU A 160 -3.44 -18.53 12.73
N ARG A 161 -2.73 -18.31 13.83
CA ARG A 161 -1.57 -17.40 13.83
C ARG A 161 -0.40 -17.88 12.98
N ILE A 162 -0.28 -19.21 12.83
CA ILE A 162 0.76 -19.84 12.01
C ILE A 162 0.21 -21.10 11.38
N HIS A 163 0.47 -21.26 10.09
CA HIS A 163 0.13 -22.48 9.37
C HIS A 163 1.19 -22.78 8.32
N GLN A 164 1.56 -24.05 8.22
CA GLN A 164 2.56 -24.53 7.28
C GLN A 164 1.94 -25.53 6.29
N VAL A 165 2.11 -25.27 5.00
CA VAL A 165 1.81 -26.23 3.94
C VAL A 165 3.09 -26.97 3.60
N GLU A 166 3.09 -28.29 3.78
CA GLU A 166 4.23 -29.13 3.50
C GLU A 166 4.51 -29.20 2.00
N SER A 167 5.80 -29.29 1.65
CA SER A 167 6.23 -29.44 0.27
C SER A 167 5.59 -30.68 -0.39
N GLY A 168 5.00 -30.46 -1.57
CA GLY A 168 4.26 -31.47 -2.34
C GLY A 168 2.78 -31.60 -2.00
N LYS A 169 2.28 -30.88 -0.98
CA LYS A 169 0.86 -30.87 -0.60
C LYS A 169 0.14 -29.58 -1.04
N GLU A 170 0.79 -28.72 -1.84
CA GLU A 170 0.27 -27.42 -2.25
C GLU A 170 -1.04 -27.58 -3.04
N ALA A 171 -1.07 -28.44 -4.03
CA ALA A 171 -2.27 -28.69 -4.85
C ALA A 171 -3.43 -29.24 -4.00
N GLN A 172 -3.13 -30.17 -3.07
CA GLN A 172 -4.12 -30.72 -2.15
C GLN A 172 -4.69 -29.65 -1.21
N PHE A 173 -3.83 -28.78 -0.67
CA PHE A 173 -4.24 -27.67 0.18
C PHE A 173 -5.15 -26.69 -0.58
N LEU A 174 -4.82 -26.37 -1.83
CA LEU A 174 -5.60 -25.44 -2.65
C LEU A 174 -6.93 -25.99 -3.13
N SER A 175 -7.03 -27.32 -3.34
CA SER A 175 -8.18 -27.99 -3.96
C SER A 175 -9.55 -27.58 -3.38
N PRO A 176 -9.79 -27.58 -2.06
CA PRO A 176 -11.09 -27.23 -1.47
C PRO A 176 -11.38 -25.73 -1.46
N LEU A 177 -10.39 -24.90 -1.77
CA LEU A 177 -10.52 -23.45 -1.66
C LEU A 177 -11.34 -22.86 -2.81
N ARG A 178 -11.91 -21.68 -2.59
CA ARG A 178 -12.62 -20.94 -3.65
C ARG A 178 -11.67 -20.58 -4.78
N SER A 179 -12.10 -20.71 -6.03
CA SER A 179 -11.28 -20.40 -7.22
C SER A 179 -10.68 -18.96 -7.18
N LEU A 180 -11.40 -18.02 -6.60
CA LEU A 180 -10.97 -16.63 -6.46
C LEU A 180 -9.80 -16.38 -5.49
N VAL A 181 -9.26 -17.42 -4.84
CA VAL A 181 -8.00 -17.27 -4.09
C VAL A 181 -6.80 -17.10 -5.02
N LEU A 182 -6.91 -17.63 -6.24
CA LEU A 182 -5.86 -17.56 -7.27
C LEU A 182 -5.81 -16.16 -7.89
N PRO A 183 -4.61 -15.56 -8.04
CA PRO A 183 -4.46 -14.23 -8.65
C PRO A 183 -5.06 -14.12 -10.05
N THR A 184 -4.78 -15.11 -10.92
CA THR A 184 -5.31 -15.13 -12.30
C THR A 184 -6.83 -15.23 -12.32
N ALA A 185 -7.45 -15.97 -11.39
CA ALA A 185 -8.90 -16.10 -11.31
C ALA A 185 -9.62 -14.79 -10.91
N LYS A 186 -8.92 -13.83 -10.33
CA LYS A 186 -9.46 -12.49 -9.99
C LYS A 186 -9.50 -11.54 -11.18
N GLN A 187 -8.80 -11.83 -12.27
CA GLN A 187 -8.84 -10.99 -13.46
C GLN A 187 -10.22 -11.04 -14.11
N ASP A 188 -10.76 -9.89 -14.50
CA ASP A 188 -12.14 -9.76 -14.98
C ASP A 188 -12.53 -10.78 -16.06
N PRO A 189 -11.73 -11.04 -17.13
CA PRO A 189 -12.10 -12.02 -18.15
C PRO A 189 -12.22 -13.42 -17.58
N VAL A 190 -11.24 -13.84 -16.74
CA VAL A 190 -11.22 -15.18 -16.15
C VAL A 190 -12.32 -15.33 -15.12
N HIS A 191 -12.54 -14.31 -14.28
CA HIS A 191 -13.59 -14.31 -13.27
C HIS A 191 -14.98 -14.49 -13.90
N ARG A 192 -15.30 -13.74 -14.98
CA ARG A 192 -16.57 -13.87 -15.70
C ARG A 192 -16.77 -15.27 -16.27
N LEU A 193 -15.71 -15.85 -16.85
CA LEU A 193 -15.75 -17.19 -17.40
C LEU A 193 -15.94 -18.26 -16.32
N LEU A 194 -15.18 -18.18 -15.22
CA LEU A 194 -15.34 -19.10 -14.09
C LEU A 194 -16.74 -19.03 -13.49
N LYS A 195 -17.31 -17.83 -13.41
CA LYS A 195 -18.70 -17.62 -12.96
C LYS A 195 -19.71 -18.24 -13.93
N PHE A 196 -19.51 -18.07 -15.22
CA PHE A 196 -20.37 -18.66 -16.27
C PHE A 196 -20.32 -20.18 -16.22
N LEU A 197 -19.12 -20.77 -16.06
CA LEU A 197 -18.91 -22.22 -15.97
C LEU A 197 -19.27 -22.79 -14.59
N LEU A 198 -19.74 -21.96 -13.64
CA LEU A 198 -20.05 -22.34 -12.26
C LEU A 198 -18.87 -22.98 -11.50
N VAL A 199 -17.64 -22.66 -11.88
CA VAL A 199 -16.41 -23.14 -11.24
C VAL A 199 -16.15 -22.36 -9.96
N LYS A 200 -16.45 -22.96 -8.81
CA LYS A 200 -16.36 -22.31 -7.50
C LYS A 200 -15.08 -22.65 -6.74
N GLN A 201 -14.50 -23.83 -6.97
CA GLN A 201 -13.35 -24.35 -6.24
C GLN A 201 -12.14 -24.55 -7.14
N VAL A 202 -10.95 -24.46 -6.55
CA VAL A 202 -9.68 -24.70 -7.25
C VAL A 202 -9.60 -26.14 -7.75
N GLY A 203 -10.09 -27.13 -6.99
CA GLY A 203 -10.10 -28.53 -7.39
C GLY A 203 -10.86 -28.78 -8.70
N GLN A 204 -11.90 -28.01 -9.00
CA GLN A 204 -12.59 -28.08 -10.28
C GLN A 204 -11.70 -27.61 -11.43
N ILE A 205 -10.89 -26.53 -11.21
CA ILE A 205 -9.90 -26.07 -12.19
C ILE A 205 -8.84 -27.16 -12.38
N GLN A 206 -8.34 -27.78 -11.29
CA GLN A 206 -7.36 -28.86 -11.36
C GLN A 206 -7.87 -30.07 -12.16
N SER A 207 -9.14 -30.42 -12.04
CA SER A 207 -9.73 -31.51 -12.81
C SER A 207 -9.92 -31.17 -14.29
N MET A 208 -10.27 -29.92 -14.61
CA MET A 208 -10.36 -29.45 -16.01
C MET A 208 -9.02 -29.53 -16.73
N THR A 209 -7.92 -29.20 -16.06
CA THR A 209 -6.58 -29.19 -16.66
C THR A 209 -6.06 -30.58 -17.01
N LYS A 210 -6.58 -31.62 -16.38
CA LYS A 210 -6.25 -33.02 -16.73
C LYS A 210 -6.96 -33.51 -18.00
N ALA A 211 -7.96 -32.79 -18.47
CA ALA A 211 -8.92 -33.29 -19.43
C ALA A 211 -8.70 -32.85 -20.86
N SER A 212 -8.00 -31.73 -21.21
CA SER A 212 -7.91 -31.45 -22.63
C SER A 212 -7.34 -30.06 -23.09
N ASP A 213 -7.12 -29.96 -24.40
CA ASP A 213 -6.95 -28.78 -25.26
C ASP A 213 -8.06 -27.73 -25.04
N ASP A 214 -9.22 -28.11 -24.53
CA ASP A 214 -10.36 -27.24 -24.21
C ASP A 214 -10.01 -26.19 -23.15
N PHE A 215 -9.17 -26.54 -22.17
CA PHE A 215 -8.75 -25.57 -21.14
C PHE A 215 -7.97 -24.40 -21.75
N GLN A 216 -7.06 -24.69 -22.68
CA GLN A 216 -6.32 -23.67 -23.41
C GLN A 216 -7.25 -22.82 -24.29
N THR A 217 -8.22 -23.44 -24.94
CA THR A 217 -9.22 -22.76 -25.78
C THR A 217 -10.11 -21.83 -24.94
N LEU A 218 -10.56 -22.27 -23.76
CA LEU A 218 -11.43 -21.53 -22.86
C LEU A 218 -10.74 -20.30 -22.23
N PHE A 219 -9.53 -20.48 -21.69
CA PHE A 219 -8.84 -19.46 -20.91
C PHE A 219 -7.77 -18.71 -21.71
N GLY A 220 -7.44 -19.15 -22.91
CA GLY A 220 -6.50 -18.48 -23.83
C GLY A 220 -5.15 -18.19 -23.17
N VAL A 221 -4.73 -16.94 -23.24
CA VAL A 221 -3.47 -16.44 -22.67
C VAL A 221 -3.35 -16.62 -21.16
N HIS A 222 -4.46 -16.75 -20.47
CA HIS A 222 -4.50 -16.95 -19.00
C HIS A 222 -4.39 -18.40 -18.57
N ALA A 223 -4.60 -19.37 -19.47
CA ALA A 223 -4.62 -20.80 -19.17
C ALA A 223 -3.32 -21.30 -18.50
N PRO A 224 -2.11 -20.98 -19.01
CA PRO A 224 -0.87 -21.47 -18.39
C PRO A 224 -0.65 -20.96 -16.96
N ALA A 225 -1.00 -19.70 -16.70
CA ALA A 225 -0.88 -19.10 -15.37
C ALA A 225 -1.90 -19.71 -14.41
N LEU A 226 -3.17 -19.78 -14.83
CA LEU A 226 -4.25 -20.36 -14.03
C LEU A 226 -3.97 -21.82 -13.68
N TYR A 227 -3.43 -22.60 -14.64
CA TYR A 227 -3.02 -23.99 -14.40
C TYR A 227 -1.94 -24.08 -13.33
N LYS A 228 -0.82 -23.35 -13.51
CA LYS A 228 0.29 -23.36 -12.57
C LYS A 228 -0.16 -22.94 -11.17
N GLU A 229 -0.93 -21.87 -11.07
CA GLU A 229 -1.48 -21.39 -9.81
C GLU A 229 -2.40 -22.43 -9.15
N SER A 230 -3.25 -23.14 -9.90
CA SER A 230 -4.14 -24.16 -9.38
C SER A 230 -3.39 -25.36 -8.78
N GLN A 231 -2.21 -25.68 -9.34
CA GLN A 231 -1.33 -26.73 -8.81
C GLN A 231 -0.42 -26.23 -7.67
N GLY A 232 -0.51 -24.93 -7.31
CA GLY A 232 0.34 -24.32 -6.30
C GLY A 232 1.76 -24.03 -6.77
N TYR A 233 2.00 -23.96 -8.08
CA TYR A 233 3.30 -23.61 -8.64
C TYR A 233 3.45 -22.10 -8.77
N ASP A 234 4.50 -21.58 -8.15
CA ASP A 234 4.94 -20.20 -8.30
C ASP A 234 6.47 -20.17 -8.32
N THR A 235 7.03 -19.61 -9.38
CA THR A 235 8.47 -19.46 -9.57
C THR A 235 9.00 -18.11 -9.13
N SER A 236 8.12 -17.22 -8.67
CA SER A 236 8.52 -15.90 -8.22
C SER A 236 9.41 -15.99 -6.97
N LEU A 237 10.55 -15.34 -7.05
CA LEU A 237 11.49 -15.26 -5.92
C LEU A 237 11.07 -14.15 -4.97
N VAL A 238 11.39 -14.33 -3.69
CA VAL A 238 11.37 -13.24 -2.73
C VAL A 238 12.50 -12.28 -3.09
N ARG A 239 12.18 -11.00 -3.30
CA ARG A 239 13.14 -9.97 -3.70
C ARG A 239 13.42 -9.02 -2.55
N PRO A 240 14.67 -8.63 -2.31
CA PRO A 240 14.97 -7.63 -1.31
C PRO A 240 14.27 -6.30 -1.67
N PHE A 241 14.07 -5.47 -0.66
CA PHE A 241 13.48 -4.15 -0.87
C PHE A 241 14.24 -3.38 -1.95
N GLN A 242 13.51 -2.94 -2.95
CA GLN A 242 14.01 -2.03 -3.97
C GLN A 242 13.23 -0.72 -3.89
N LEU A 243 13.95 0.39 -3.99
CA LEU A 243 13.29 1.70 -4.10
C LEU A 243 12.43 1.69 -5.37
N LYS A 244 11.17 2.10 -5.23
CA LYS A 244 10.28 2.24 -6.39
C LYS A 244 10.86 3.27 -7.35
N ASP A 245 10.74 3.01 -8.65
CA ASP A 245 11.16 3.92 -9.72
C ASP A 245 10.25 5.15 -9.85
N HIS A 246 9.20 5.22 -9.05
CA HIS A 246 8.25 6.31 -8.96
C HIS A 246 8.00 6.74 -7.52
N ILE A 247 7.76 8.03 -7.30
CA ILE A 247 7.13 8.57 -6.09
C ILE A 247 5.79 9.13 -6.52
N LEU A 248 4.72 8.48 -6.10
CA LEU A 248 3.35 8.88 -6.39
C LEU A 248 2.69 9.36 -5.11
N GLU A 249 2.23 10.63 -5.11
CA GLU A 249 1.41 11.22 -4.07
C GLU A 249 0.09 11.69 -4.65
N GLN A 250 -0.99 11.45 -3.92
CA GLN A 250 -2.32 11.88 -4.35
C GLN A 250 -3.16 12.33 -3.16
N THR A 251 -4.00 13.31 -3.41
CA THR A 251 -5.03 13.76 -2.45
C THR A 251 -6.38 13.73 -3.12
N ILE A 252 -7.33 13.01 -2.50
CA ILE A 252 -8.74 13.10 -2.83
C ILE A 252 -9.31 14.20 -1.94
N LEU A 253 -9.83 15.26 -2.54
CA LEU A 253 -10.40 16.38 -1.81
C LEU A 253 -11.62 15.92 -0.98
N PRO A 254 -11.79 16.41 0.24
CA PRO A 254 -12.95 16.11 1.08
C PRO A 254 -14.27 16.54 0.41
N GLU A 255 -14.24 17.67 -0.29
CA GLU A 255 -15.33 18.18 -1.12
C GLU A 255 -14.79 18.55 -2.51
N ASP A 256 -15.58 18.27 -3.54
CA ASP A 256 -15.27 18.66 -4.91
C ASP A 256 -15.27 20.20 -5.00
N THR A 257 -14.16 20.82 -5.35
CA THR A 257 -14.02 22.28 -5.36
C THR A 257 -13.27 22.80 -6.58
N ASN A 258 -13.48 24.08 -6.89
CA ASN A 258 -12.68 24.90 -7.80
C ASN A 258 -12.08 26.13 -7.11
N ASP A 259 -12.11 26.19 -5.77
CA ASP A 259 -11.46 27.28 -5.01
C ASP A 259 -9.93 27.13 -5.13
N GLU A 260 -9.32 28.07 -5.83
CA GLU A 260 -7.88 28.09 -6.11
C GLU A 260 -7.04 28.08 -4.82
N ARG A 261 -7.51 28.71 -3.74
CA ARG A 261 -6.78 28.75 -2.46
C ARG A 261 -6.64 27.36 -1.88
N ILE A 262 -7.73 26.57 -1.91
CA ILE A 262 -7.73 25.17 -1.44
C ILE A 262 -6.86 24.33 -2.36
N LEU A 263 -7.02 24.48 -3.68
CA LEU A 263 -6.28 23.72 -4.67
C LEU A 263 -4.77 23.97 -4.59
N TYR A 264 -4.34 25.25 -4.45
CA TYR A 264 -2.91 25.57 -4.25
C TYR A 264 -2.36 25.03 -2.93
N ALA A 265 -3.16 25.02 -1.88
CA ALA A 265 -2.75 24.41 -0.61
C ALA A 265 -2.52 22.90 -0.75
N VAL A 266 -3.40 22.20 -1.47
CA VAL A 266 -3.24 20.76 -1.76
C VAL A 266 -2.01 20.50 -2.64
N VAL A 267 -1.82 21.28 -3.70
CA VAL A 267 -0.61 21.18 -4.55
C VAL A 267 0.65 21.40 -3.73
N LYS A 268 0.63 22.36 -2.80
CA LYS A 268 1.75 22.62 -1.90
C LYS A 268 2.04 21.45 -0.97
N ASP A 269 1.01 20.88 -0.33
CA ASP A 269 1.16 19.71 0.55
C ASP A 269 1.77 18.52 -0.20
N LEU A 270 1.25 18.21 -1.40
CA LEU A 270 1.78 17.15 -2.25
C LEU A 270 3.24 17.41 -2.66
N SER A 271 3.56 18.66 -3.00
CA SER A 271 4.93 19.08 -3.37
C SER A 271 5.91 18.91 -2.22
N GLU A 272 5.52 19.30 -1.01
CA GLU A 272 6.34 19.14 0.20
C GLU A 272 6.55 17.64 0.55
N GLN A 273 5.54 16.79 0.36
CA GLN A 273 5.66 15.34 0.56
C GLN A 273 6.64 14.72 -0.45
N VAL A 274 6.56 15.12 -1.72
CA VAL A 274 7.48 14.65 -2.77
C VAL A 274 8.90 15.14 -2.49
N ALA A 275 9.10 16.43 -2.20
CA ALA A 275 10.39 17.01 -1.87
C ALA A 275 11.05 16.31 -0.68
N PHE A 276 10.29 16.05 0.38
CA PHE A 276 10.75 15.29 1.54
C PHE A 276 11.24 13.88 1.15
N LYS A 277 10.49 13.14 0.32
CA LYS A 277 10.87 11.80 -0.14
C LYS A 277 12.10 11.81 -1.04
N LEU A 278 12.23 12.82 -1.92
CA LEU A 278 13.42 13.01 -2.75
C LEU A 278 14.67 13.25 -1.90
N ARG A 279 14.58 14.11 -0.89
CA ARG A 279 15.68 14.38 0.05
C ARG A 279 16.04 13.16 0.89
N GLN A 280 15.06 12.39 1.37
CA GLN A 280 15.32 11.13 2.07
C GLN A 280 16.09 10.12 1.22
N ARG A 281 15.78 10.07 -0.08
CA ARG A 281 16.47 9.20 -1.04
C ARG A 281 17.83 9.78 -1.50
N LYS A 282 18.11 11.04 -1.20
CA LYS A 282 19.25 11.80 -1.75
C LYS A 282 19.26 11.78 -3.28
N GLN A 283 18.08 11.91 -3.87
CA GLN A 283 17.87 11.85 -5.32
C GLN A 283 17.11 13.09 -5.81
N ILE A 284 17.31 13.42 -7.07
CA ILE A 284 16.51 14.35 -7.85
C ILE A 284 15.72 13.57 -8.90
N ALA A 285 14.61 14.11 -9.35
CA ALA A 285 13.79 13.47 -10.38
C ALA A 285 13.81 14.28 -11.67
N ASP A 286 14.14 13.64 -12.78
CA ASP A 286 14.16 14.28 -14.10
C ASP A 286 12.76 14.59 -14.62
N LYS A 287 11.75 13.91 -14.12
CA LYS A 287 10.39 14.02 -14.62
C LYS A 287 9.39 14.16 -13.50
N VAL A 288 8.49 15.11 -13.64
CA VAL A 288 7.33 15.30 -12.77
C VAL A 288 6.08 15.42 -13.62
N ARG A 289 5.01 14.77 -13.19
CA ARG A 289 3.68 14.86 -13.77
C ARG A 289 2.69 15.23 -12.69
N LEU A 290 1.93 16.29 -12.94
CA LEU A 290 0.76 16.63 -12.15
C LEU A 290 -0.48 16.27 -12.94
N GLU A 291 -1.38 15.49 -12.35
CA GLU A 291 -2.64 15.05 -12.96
C GLU A 291 -3.82 15.55 -12.12
N ILE A 292 -4.83 16.08 -12.79
CA ILE A 292 -6.06 16.60 -12.20
C ILE A 292 -7.23 15.74 -12.65
N HIS A 293 -8.03 15.25 -11.71
CA HIS A 293 -9.28 14.55 -12.01
C HIS A 293 -10.46 15.44 -11.65
N TYR A 294 -11.26 15.74 -12.65
CA TYR A 294 -12.50 16.51 -12.50
C TYR A 294 -13.68 15.63 -12.12
N THR A 295 -14.75 16.25 -11.63
CA THR A 295 -15.98 15.56 -11.22
C THR A 295 -16.73 14.89 -12.34
N ASP A 296 -16.55 15.36 -13.57
CA ASP A 296 -17.16 14.81 -14.80
C ASP A 296 -16.39 13.61 -15.39
N GLY A 297 -15.35 13.14 -14.70
CA GLY A 297 -14.52 12.01 -15.11
C GLY A 297 -13.37 12.39 -16.06
N TYR A 298 -13.31 13.66 -16.49
CA TYR A 298 -12.18 14.13 -17.30
C TYR A 298 -10.90 14.23 -16.47
N LYS A 299 -9.77 14.01 -17.15
CA LYS A 299 -8.43 14.13 -16.59
C LYS A 299 -7.60 15.10 -17.41
N ARG A 300 -6.79 15.88 -16.73
CA ARG A 300 -5.78 16.77 -17.33
C ARG A 300 -4.45 16.56 -16.64
N GLN A 301 -3.38 16.73 -17.38
CA GLN A 301 -2.03 16.56 -16.84
C GLN A 301 -1.08 17.61 -17.38
N GLY A 302 -0.14 18.00 -16.55
CA GLY A 302 1.02 18.79 -16.91
C GLY A 302 2.30 18.01 -16.60
N THR A 303 3.31 18.12 -17.45
CA THR A 303 4.63 17.49 -17.23
C THR A 303 5.72 18.55 -17.16
N GLY A 304 6.74 18.30 -16.36
CA GLY A 304 7.86 19.21 -16.14
C GLY A 304 9.09 18.48 -15.61
N VAL A 305 10.04 19.26 -15.10
CA VAL A 305 11.33 18.78 -14.56
C VAL A 305 11.55 19.41 -13.19
N ILE A 306 12.02 18.63 -12.25
CA ILE A 306 12.44 19.11 -10.93
C ILE A 306 13.95 19.33 -10.98
N THR A 307 14.37 20.59 -10.91
CA THR A 307 15.80 20.94 -10.93
C THR A 307 16.40 21.06 -9.54
N ARG A 308 15.54 21.18 -8.50
CA ARG A 308 15.92 21.37 -7.09
C ARG A 308 14.96 20.65 -6.17
N ILE A 309 15.45 20.21 -5.02
CA ILE A 309 14.69 19.40 -4.08
C ILE A 309 14.26 20.13 -2.80
N ASP A 310 14.44 21.47 -2.74
CA ASP A 310 13.87 22.27 -1.66
C ASP A 310 12.35 22.45 -1.85
N ASP A 311 11.62 22.59 -0.73
CA ASP A 311 10.15 22.63 -0.74
C ASP A 311 9.58 23.73 -1.63
N LEU A 312 10.25 24.92 -1.66
CA LEU A 312 9.78 26.06 -2.44
C LEU A 312 9.95 25.84 -3.95
N SER A 313 11.09 25.32 -4.37
CA SER A 313 11.38 25.07 -5.80
C SER A 313 10.46 24.01 -6.37
N VAL A 314 10.25 22.90 -5.64
CA VAL A 314 9.32 21.84 -6.06
C VAL A 314 7.89 22.37 -6.12
N PHE A 315 7.45 23.15 -5.13
CA PHE A 315 6.13 23.77 -5.14
C PHE A 315 5.96 24.74 -6.33
N THR A 316 6.94 25.56 -6.62
CA THR A 316 6.87 26.52 -7.73
C THR A 316 6.66 25.81 -9.07
N GLU A 317 7.40 24.74 -9.30
CA GLU A 317 7.23 23.95 -10.52
C GLU A 317 5.86 23.24 -10.54
N CYS A 318 5.44 22.61 -9.45
CA CYS A 318 4.13 21.95 -9.38
C CYS A 318 2.97 22.94 -9.54
N LYS A 319 3.09 24.16 -8.98
CA LYS A 319 2.12 25.23 -9.18
C LYS A 319 2.01 25.62 -10.66
N ARG A 320 3.14 25.81 -11.34
CA ARG A 320 3.18 26.11 -12.77
C ARG A 320 2.51 25.01 -13.61
N LEU A 321 2.76 23.73 -13.26
CA LEU A 321 2.13 22.59 -13.93
C LEU A 321 0.62 22.55 -13.68
N PHE A 322 0.19 22.85 -12.46
CA PHE A 322 -1.21 22.92 -12.09
C PHE A 322 -1.95 24.01 -12.90
N GLU A 323 -1.40 25.24 -12.96
CA GLU A 323 -1.98 26.35 -13.71
C GLU A 323 -2.12 26.03 -15.21
N ARG A 324 -1.17 25.30 -15.79
CA ARG A 324 -1.22 24.88 -17.21
C ARG A 324 -2.22 23.75 -17.44
N ALA A 325 -2.39 22.84 -16.47
CA ALA A 325 -3.29 21.70 -16.59
C ALA A 325 -4.74 22.07 -16.23
N ASN A 326 -4.95 23.05 -15.37
CA ASN A 326 -6.28 23.48 -14.92
C ASN A 326 -6.90 24.49 -15.89
N ASP A 327 -7.26 24.01 -17.08
CA ASP A 327 -7.87 24.79 -18.16
C ASP A 327 -9.42 24.79 -18.12
N ARG A 328 -10.03 24.12 -17.14
CA ARG A 328 -11.49 23.92 -17.03
C ARG A 328 -12.04 24.55 -15.76
N ARG A 329 -13.27 25.05 -15.85
CA ARG A 329 -14.00 25.62 -14.71
C ARG A 329 -14.72 24.57 -13.85
N ASN A 330 -14.56 23.27 -14.17
CA ASN A 330 -15.21 22.19 -13.42
C ASN A 330 -14.53 21.99 -12.07
N ARG A 331 -15.31 21.48 -11.11
CA ARG A 331 -14.77 21.14 -9.79
C ARG A 331 -13.78 19.99 -9.89
N ILE A 332 -12.72 20.06 -9.10
CA ILE A 332 -11.66 19.07 -9.01
C ILE A 332 -11.98 18.16 -7.83
N ARG A 333 -11.75 16.86 -8.03
CA ARG A 333 -11.91 15.80 -7.03
C ARG A 333 -10.60 15.28 -6.51
N THR A 334 -9.63 15.09 -7.40
CA THR A 334 -8.32 14.50 -7.04
C THR A 334 -7.21 15.24 -7.73
N ILE A 335 -6.13 15.48 -6.98
CA ILE A 335 -4.85 15.94 -7.54
C ILE A 335 -3.81 14.86 -7.24
N LEU A 336 -3.00 14.55 -8.23
CA LEU A 336 -2.00 13.51 -8.21
C LEU A 336 -0.66 14.08 -8.69
N LEU A 337 0.40 13.77 -7.98
CA LEU A 337 1.77 14.15 -8.32
C LEU A 337 2.62 12.88 -8.42
N ASP A 338 3.20 12.64 -9.58
CA ASP A 338 4.04 11.49 -9.89
C ASP A 338 5.41 11.96 -10.36
N VAL A 339 6.48 11.43 -9.77
CA VAL A 339 7.86 11.77 -10.13
C VAL A 339 8.67 10.52 -10.37
N TRP A 340 9.53 10.56 -11.39
CA TRP A 340 10.38 9.43 -11.79
C TRP A 340 11.65 9.90 -12.52
N GLY A 341 12.50 8.96 -12.92
CA GLY A 341 13.80 9.27 -13.54
C GLY A 341 14.79 9.77 -12.50
N PHE A 342 14.98 8.98 -11.43
CA PHE A 342 15.80 9.40 -10.30
C PHE A 342 17.29 9.36 -10.63
N GLN A 343 17.97 10.45 -10.28
CA GLN A 343 19.42 10.59 -10.32
C GLN A 343 19.96 10.97 -8.94
N PRO A 344 21.20 10.62 -8.60
CA PRO A 344 21.83 11.09 -7.37
C PRO A 344 21.82 12.61 -7.29
N TYR A 345 21.34 13.17 -6.18
CA TYR A 345 21.43 14.62 -5.96
C TYR A 345 22.82 14.98 -5.47
N ILE A 346 23.59 15.63 -6.34
CA ILE A 346 24.93 16.15 -6.03
C ILE A 346 24.77 17.64 -5.79
N THR A 347 25.00 18.09 -4.56
CA THR A 347 25.05 19.51 -4.24
C THR A 347 26.32 20.10 -4.80
N GLN A 348 26.24 20.79 -5.93
CA GLN A 348 27.31 21.64 -6.39
C GLN A 348 27.22 22.93 -5.57
N GLY A 349 28.18 23.13 -4.68
CA GLY A 349 28.25 24.38 -3.92
C GLY A 349 28.54 25.55 -4.87
N ASP A 350 27.54 26.39 -5.09
CA ASP A 350 27.69 27.60 -5.86
C ASP A 350 28.20 28.70 -4.90
N LEU A 351 29.40 29.21 -5.14
CA LEU A 351 30.07 30.16 -4.28
C LEU A 351 29.32 31.50 -4.08
N PHE A 352 28.22 31.74 -4.82
CA PHE A 352 27.50 33.02 -4.85
C PHE A 352 26.04 32.97 -4.41
N SER A 353 25.50 31.83 -3.98
CA SER A 353 24.05 31.66 -3.72
C SER A 353 23.68 31.53 -2.23
N THR A 354 23.70 32.64 -1.49
CA THR A 354 23.35 32.69 -0.05
C THR A 354 21.86 32.42 0.25
N ILE A 355 20.93 32.81 -0.64
CA ILE A 355 19.47 32.62 -0.44
C ILE A 355 19.08 31.14 -0.64
N GLU A 356 19.75 30.48 -1.54
CA GLU A 356 19.49 29.07 -1.90
C GLU A 356 19.91 28.11 -0.79
N GLU A 357 21.06 28.36 -0.17
CA GLU A 357 21.53 27.58 0.99
C GLU A 357 20.60 27.68 2.20
N ARG A 358 19.98 28.87 2.39
CA ARG A 358 19.01 29.07 3.47
C ARG A 358 17.74 28.22 3.27
N ASN A 359 17.20 28.12 2.05
CA ASN A 359 16.02 27.33 1.74
C ASN A 359 16.30 25.81 1.91
N VAL A 360 17.46 25.34 1.49
CA VAL A 360 17.89 23.96 1.68
C VAL A 360 18.06 23.67 3.18
N SER A 361 18.73 24.55 3.93
CA SER A 361 18.94 24.39 5.36
C SER A 361 17.63 24.38 6.13
N LEU A 362 16.67 25.23 5.76
CA LEU A 362 15.32 25.26 6.33
C LEU A 362 14.58 23.94 6.05
N SER A 363 14.59 23.48 4.80
CA SER A 363 13.96 22.19 4.43
C SER A 363 14.58 21.04 5.21
N MET A 364 15.89 20.99 5.39
CA MET A 364 16.57 19.97 6.20
C MET A 364 16.19 20.04 7.69
N ALA A 365 16.00 21.23 8.25
CA ALA A 365 15.56 21.39 9.63
C ALA A 365 14.12 20.89 9.82
N ILE A 366 13.23 21.22 8.89
CA ILE A 366 11.85 20.72 8.82
C ILE A 366 11.84 19.18 8.70
N ASP A 367 12.71 18.62 7.86
CA ASP A 367 12.80 17.18 7.64
C ASP A 367 13.17 16.39 8.90
N LYS A 368 14.01 16.96 9.78
CA LYS A 368 14.32 16.34 11.09
C LYS A 368 13.06 16.17 11.94
N ILE A 369 12.18 17.17 11.95
CA ILE A 369 10.90 17.13 12.67
C ILE A 369 9.95 16.13 11.98
N ARG A 370 9.79 16.26 10.67
CA ARG A 370 8.92 15.37 9.87
C ARG A 370 9.33 13.89 9.96
N SER A 371 10.64 13.62 9.99
CA SER A 371 11.15 12.24 10.15
C SER A 371 10.82 11.66 11.53
N LYS A 372 10.79 12.48 12.59
CA LYS A 372 10.51 12.06 13.95
C LYS A 372 9.02 11.93 14.25
N TYR A 373 8.22 12.89 13.78
CA TYR A 373 6.80 13.03 14.15
C TYR A 373 5.83 12.79 13.00
N GLY A 374 6.31 12.58 11.78
CA GLY A 374 5.51 12.41 10.56
C GLY A 374 5.43 13.69 9.73
N VAL A 375 5.16 13.55 8.43
CA VAL A 375 5.16 14.67 7.47
C VAL A 375 4.12 15.74 7.83
N GLN A 376 2.97 15.33 8.35
CA GLN A 376 1.87 16.23 8.72
C GLN A 376 2.08 16.97 10.06
N SER A 377 3.13 16.64 10.81
CA SER A 377 3.41 17.29 12.11
C SER A 377 3.79 18.77 11.98
N LEU A 378 4.30 19.18 10.83
CA LEU A 378 4.65 20.56 10.53
C LEU A 378 4.13 20.91 9.13
N GLN A 379 3.10 21.73 9.10
CA GLN A 379 2.46 22.22 7.88
C GLN A 379 2.48 23.75 7.84
N THR A 380 2.48 24.32 6.64
CA THR A 380 2.30 25.77 6.50
C THR A 380 0.87 26.17 6.83
N ALA A 381 0.66 27.39 7.36
CA ALA A 381 -0.65 27.87 7.79
C ALA A 381 -1.73 27.75 6.70
N ASN A 382 -1.39 28.03 5.45
CA ASN A 382 -2.32 27.91 4.33
C ASN A 382 -2.76 26.48 4.08
N VAL A 383 -1.84 25.51 4.18
CA VAL A 383 -2.15 24.06 4.04
C VAL A 383 -3.04 23.60 5.20
N TYR A 384 -2.67 23.98 6.42
CA TYR A 384 -3.45 23.63 7.62
C TYR A 384 -4.88 24.18 7.55
N GLN A 385 -5.06 25.46 7.19
CA GLN A 385 -6.40 26.07 7.07
C GLN A 385 -7.25 25.45 5.97
N ALA A 386 -6.65 25.09 4.84
CA ALA A 386 -7.37 24.49 3.72
C ALA A 386 -7.82 23.05 4.00
N LEU A 387 -6.99 22.27 4.72
CA LEU A 387 -7.26 20.85 4.98
C LEU A 387 -8.08 20.62 6.26
N MET A 388 -8.08 21.56 7.23
CA MET A 388 -8.81 21.42 8.51
C MET A 388 -10.17 22.11 8.53
N ARG A 389 -10.49 22.97 7.56
CA ARG A 389 -11.84 23.59 7.45
C ARG A 389 -12.90 22.66 6.83
N THR A 390 -12.52 21.43 6.51
CA THR A 390 -13.37 20.35 6.02
C THR A 390 -13.45 19.23 7.07
#